data_2c266670669b942b7c79bfb466cf7984
#
_entry.id   2c266670669b942b7c79bfb466cf7984
#
_cell.length_a   1.000
_cell.length_b   1.000
_cell.length_c   1.000
_cell.angle_alpha   90.00
_cell.angle_beta   90.00
_cell.angle_gamma   90.00
#
_symmetry.space_group_name_H-M   'P 1'
#
loop_
_entity.id
_entity.type
_entity.pdbx_description
1 polymer ?
#
loop_
_entity_poly.entity_id
_entity_poly.type
_entity_poly.pdbx_seq_one_letter_code
_entity_poly.pdbx_strand_id
1 'polypeptide(L)'
;MTTESAAPETLHAWAIYLRAGEEARRRGDRRTGTDHLLLAVLEDPSVEVVLGVSLQQARQAHESLDHEALGALGMVSGTDAPALPMQAVPRKPRLRDVAHKDRFRMTPAAKKVLEDAYKPKGHRKLQVTGPEVLAQILALQPPDPAAVLLGALGVNTAEVRRRLADGDR
;
A
#
# COMPACT_ATOMS: atom_id res chain seq x y z
N MET A 1 -35.96 -13.34 -6.43
CA MET A 1 -34.58 -13.43 -5.89
C MET A 1 -33.85 -12.24 -6.46
N THR A 2 -33.87 -11.13 -5.74
CA THR A 2 -33.18 -9.89 -6.10
C THR A 2 -31.75 -9.98 -5.60
N THR A 3 -30.80 -10.19 -6.52
CA THR A 3 -29.37 -9.98 -6.24
C THR A 3 -29.15 -8.49 -6.06
N GLU A 4 -29.12 -8.07 -4.81
CA GLU A 4 -28.65 -6.74 -4.40
C GLU A 4 -27.18 -6.63 -4.85
N SER A 5 -26.97 -5.89 -5.94
CA SER A 5 -25.66 -5.51 -6.43
C SER A 5 -25.08 -4.54 -5.39
N ALA A 6 -24.30 -5.08 -4.45
CA ALA A 6 -23.55 -4.25 -3.52
C ALA A 6 -22.65 -3.33 -4.35
N ALA A 7 -22.88 -2.02 -4.27
CA ALA A 7 -21.98 -1.04 -4.83
C ALA A 7 -20.56 -1.31 -4.27
N PRO A 8 -19.49 -1.17 -5.08
CA PRO A 8 -18.14 -1.40 -4.61
C PRO A 8 -17.88 -0.52 -3.39
N GLU A 9 -17.56 -1.17 -2.28
CA GLU A 9 -17.35 -0.50 -1.00
C GLU A 9 -16.05 0.30 -1.09
N THR A 10 -16.18 1.61 -1.22
CA THR A 10 -15.04 2.52 -1.29
C THR A 10 -14.27 2.49 0.02
N LEU A 11 -12.98 2.20 -0.03
CA LEU A 11 -12.14 2.13 1.16
C LEU A 11 -11.91 3.52 1.75
N HIS A 12 -12.27 3.69 3.02
CA HIS A 12 -11.99 4.91 3.78
C HIS A 12 -10.59 4.90 4.38
N ALA A 13 -10.03 6.07 4.64
CA ALA A 13 -8.65 6.24 5.13
C ALA A 13 -8.27 5.39 6.34
N TRP A 14 -9.21 5.15 7.27
CA TRP A 14 -8.96 4.26 8.39
C TRP A 14 -8.76 2.81 7.95
N ALA A 15 -9.57 2.33 7.02
CA ALA A 15 -9.42 0.99 6.44
C ALA A 15 -8.10 0.90 5.66
N ILE A 16 -7.75 1.91 4.87
CA ILE A 16 -6.47 1.99 4.15
C ILE A 16 -5.28 1.92 5.14
N TYR A 17 -5.34 2.66 6.25
CA TYR A 17 -4.30 2.60 7.29
C TYR A 17 -4.14 1.18 7.87
N LEU A 18 -5.25 0.51 8.18
CA LEU A 18 -5.22 -0.86 8.72
C LEU A 18 -4.66 -1.85 7.69
N ARG A 19 -5.12 -1.78 6.44
CA ARG A 19 -4.66 -2.64 5.34
C ARG A 19 -3.18 -2.44 5.05
N ALA A 20 -2.71 -1.20 5.00
CA ALA A 20 -1.28 -0.91 4.84
C ALA A 20 -0.43 -1.49 5.99
N GLY A 21 -0.95 -1.46 7.22
CA GLY A 21 -0.30 -2.10 8.36
C GLY A 21 -0.27 -3.63 8.26
N GLU A 22 -1.31 -4.24 7.73
CA GLU A 22 -1.38 -5.68 7.47
C GLU A 22 -0.39 -6.08 6.37
N GLU A 23 -0.25 -5.30 5.29
CA GLU A 23 0.75 -5.52 4.25
C GLU A 23 2.18 -5.46 4.82
N ALA A 24 2.49 -4.47 5.64
CA ALA A 24 3.78 -4.36 6.31
C ALA A 24 4.06 -5.59 7.21
N ARG A 25 3.07 -6.04 7.98
CA ARG A 25 3.20 -7.25 8.81
C ARG A 25 3.45 -8.51 7.99
N ARG A 26 2.71 -8.66 6.89
CA ARG A 26 2.85 -9.83 6.00
C ARG A 26 4.27 -9.95 5.48
N ARG A 27 4.93 -8.84 5.23
CA ARG A 27 6.33 -8.77 4.77
C ARG A 27 7.34 -8.84 5.90
N GLY A 28 6.93 -8.68 7.15
CA GLY A 28 7.81 -8.60 8.32
C GLY A 28 8.44 -7.21 8.52
N ASP A 29 7.91 -6.18 7.87
CA ASP A 29 8.40 -4.83 7.97
C ASP A 29 8.04 -4.19 9.32
N ARG A 30 8.98 -3.45 9.90
CA ARG A 30 8.79 -2.80 11.20
C ARG A 30 7.96 -1.51 11.13
N ARG A 31 7.82 -0.96 9.93
CA ARG A 31 7.11 0.31 9.69
C ARG A 31 6.30 0.22 8.41
N THR A 32 5.13 0.82 8.45
CA THR A 32 4.29 0.98 7.26
C THR A 32 4.83 2.12 6.40
N GLY A 33 5.27 1.82 5.20
CA GLY A 33 5.79 2.76 4.20
C GLY A 33 4.71 3.24 3.23
N THR A 34 5.11 4.08 2.29
CA THR A 34 4.27 4.57 1.19
C THR A 34 3.91 3.48 0.20
N ASP A 35 4.80 2.52 -0.01
CA ASP A 35 4.60 1.29 -0.78
C ASP A 35 3.45 0.43 -0.22
N HIS A 36 3.40 0.26 1.10
CA HIS A 36 2.29 -0.45 1.76
C HIS A 36 0.96 0.31 1.64
N LEU A 37 1.00 1.66 1.64
CA LEU A 37 -0.19 2.46 1.35
C LEU A 37 -0.67 2.26 -0.09
N LEU A 38 0.26 2.19 -1.06
CA LEU A 38 -0.07 1.90 -2.45
C LEU A 38 -0.74 0.53 -2.61
N LEU A 39 -0.20 -0.50 -1.94
CA LEU A 39 -0.82 -1.84 -1.93
C LEU A 39 -2.21 -1.82 -1.28
N ALA A 40 -2.37 -1.08 -0.19
CA ALA A 40 -3.65 -0.98 0.51
C ALA A 40 -4.74 -0.26 -0.32
N VAL A 41 -4.39 0.80 -1.04
CA VAL A 41 -5.38 1.49 -1.89
C VAL A 41 -5.75 0.68 -3.13
N LEU A 42 -4.90 -0.25 -3.59
CA LEU A 42 -5.21 -1.19 -4.66
C LEU A 42 -6.24 -2.26 -4.27
N GLU A 43 -6.61 -2.38 -3.00
CA GLU A 43 -7.76 -3.18 -2.58
C GLU A 43 -9.10 -2.51 -2.92
N ASP A 44 -9.08 -1.21 -3.24
CA ASP A 44 -10.27 -0.50 -3.74
C ASP A 44 -10.41 -0.75 -5.26
N PRO A 45 -11.50 -1.36 -5.72
CA PRO A 45 -11.70 -1.66 -7.14
C PRO A 45 -11.63 -0.42 -8.04
N SER A 46 -12.03 0.75 -7.54
CA SER A 46 -11.95 2.00 -8.29
C SER A 46 -10.51 2.42 -8.58
N VAL A 47 -9.62 2.17 -7.63
CA VAL A 47 -8.18 2.44 -7.76
C VAL A 47 -7.53 1.47 -8.75
N GLU A 48 -7.88 0.19 -8.67
CA GLU A 48 -7.37 -0.83 -9.59
C GLU A 48 -7.72 -0.48 -11.05
N VAL A 49 -8.97 -0.08 -11.30
CA VAL A 49 -9.42 0.35 -12.64
C VAL A 49 -8.67 1.58 -13.14
N VAL A 50 -8.45 2.57 -12.28
CA VAL A 50 -7.76 3.82 -12.65
C VAL A 50 -6.28 3.60 -12.92
N LEU A 51 -5.61 2.79 -12.10
CA LEU A 51 -4.19 2.44 -12.25
C LEU A 51 -3.96 1.46 -13.42
N GLY A 52 -4.93 0.60 -13.72
CA GLY A 52 -4.78 -0.48 -14.69
C GLY A 52 -3.84 -1.59 -14.22
N VAL A 53 -3.65 -1.72 -12.90
CA VAL A 53 -2.75 -2.69 -12.27
C VAL A 53 -3.46 -3.34 -11.11
N SER A 54 -3.42 -4.67 -11.04
CA SER A 54 -4.00 -5.41 -9.92
C SER A 54 -3.10 -5.42 -8.68
N LEU A 55 -3.72 -5.57 -7.51
CA LEU A 55 -2.99 -5.74 -6.25
C LEU A 55 -1.96 -6.88 -6.34
N GLN A 56 -2.30 -8.00 -7.01
CA GLN A 56 -1.39 -9.13 -7.15
C GLN A 56 -0.15 -8.76 -7.99
N GLN A 57 -0.33 -8.04 -9.09
CA GLN A 57 0.79 -7.56 -9.91
C GLN A 57 1.68 -6.60 -9.11
N ALA A 58 1.08 -5.71 -8.32
CA ALA A 58 1.82 -4.79 -7.47
C ALA A 58 2.63 -5.52 -6.39
N ARG A 59 2.08 -6.55 -5.77
CA ARG A 59 2.82 -7.39 -4.81
C ARG A 59 3.99 -8.11 -5.45
N GLN A 60 3.81 -8.69 -6.63
CA GLN A 60 4.88 -9.37 -7.37
C GLN A 60 6.00 -8.40 -7.77
N ALA A 61 5.66 -7.22 -8.27
CA ALA A 61 6.64 -6.19 -8.61
C ALA A 61 7.43 -5.74 -7.36
N HIS A 62 6.75 -5.60 -6.22
CA HIS A 62 7.38 -5.24 -4.96
C HIS A 62 8.38 -6.30 -4.48
N GLU A 63 8.01 -7.59 -4.55
CA GLU A 63 8.91 -8.71 -4.26
C GLU A 63 10.12 -8.75 -5.20
N SER A 64 9.91 -8.47 -6.50
CA SER A 64 11.00 -8.41 -7.48
C SER A 64 12.01 -7.30 -7.17
N LEU A 65 11.53 -6.12 -6.76
CA LEU A 65 12.40 -5.01 -6.35
C LEU A 65 13.28 -5.37 -5.13
N ASP A 66 12.73 -6.11 -4.16
CA ASP A 66 13.52 -6.59 -3.02
C ASP A 66 14.59 -7.59 -3.45
N HIS A 67 14.24 -8.53 -4.34
CA HIS A 67 15.21 -9.47 -4.89
C HIS A 67 16.33 -8.78 -5.64
N GLU A 68 16.01 -7.79 -6.45
CA GLU A 68 17.00 -6.99 -7.17
C GLU A 68 17.91 -6.21 -6.21
N ALA A 69 17.35 -5.60 -5.17
CA ALA A 69 18.11 -4.88 -4.16
C ALA A 69 19.06 -5.82 -3.39
N LEU A 70 18.60 -7.00 -3.00
CA LEU A 70 19.43 -8.02 -2.35
C LEU A 70 20.52 -8.54 -3.29
N GLY A 71 20.19 -8.77 -4.56
CA GLY A 71 21.14 -9.18 -5.59
C GLY A 71 22.24 -8.14 -5.81
N ALA A 72 21.90 -6.85 -5.82
CA ALA A 72 22.86 -5.75 -5.94
C ALA A 72 23.83 -5.67 -4.76
N LEU A 73 23.39 -6.13 -3.57
CA LEU A 73 24.24 -6.24 -2.37
C LEU A 73 25.07 -7.53 -2.32
N GLY A 74 25.02 -8.37 -3.39
CA GLY A 74 25.70 -9.66 -3.41
C GLY A 74 25.06 -10.72 -2.50
N MET A 75 23.89 -10.45 -1.97
CA MET A 75 23.10 -11.40 -1.19
C MET A 75 22.22 -12.22 -2.12
N VAL A 76 22.85 -12.97 -3.03
CA VAL A 76 22.13 -13.92 -3.87
C VAL A 76 21.59 -15.01 -2.96
N SER A 77 20.28 -15.17 -2.90
CA SER A 77 19.67 -16.35 -2.33
C SER A 77 20.08 -17.54 -3.20
N GLY A 78 21.24 -18.12 -2.90
CA GLY A 78 21.69 -19.34 -3.53
C GLY A 78 20.65 -20.41 -3.25
N THR A 79 20.09 -20.96 -4.30
CA THR A 79 19.14 -22.08 -4.32
C THR A 79 19.70 -23.37 -3.68
N ASP A 80 20.94 -23.34 -3.16
CA ASP A 80 21.64 -24.51 -2.62
C ASP A 80 22.05 -24.36 -1.13
N ALA A 81 21.61 -23.34 -0.43
CA ALA A 81 21.73 -23.38 1.02
C ALA A 81 20.61 -24.30 1.57
N PRO A 82 20.96 -25.39 2.31
CA PRO A 82 19.94 -26.18 2.97
C PRO A 82 19.14 -25.22 3.85
N ALA A 83 17.85 -25.11 3.58
CA ALA A 83 16.94 -24.32 4.38
C ALA A 83 17.04 -24.84 5.81
N LEU A 84 17.84 -24.17 6.63
CA LEU A 84 17.75 -24.36 8.07
C LEU A 84 16.31 -24.01 8.42
N PRO A 85 15.54 -24.94 9.00
CA PRO A 85 14.20 -24.64 9.42
C PRO A 85 14.28 -23.61 10.54
N MET A 86 14.33 -22.34 10.19
CA MET A 86 13.94 -21.30 11.12
C MET A 86 12.45 -21.49 11.35
N GLN A 87 12.14 -22.45 12.23
CA GLN A 87 10.84 -22.51 12.84
C GLN A 87 10.68 -21.19 13.58
N ALA A 88 10.01 -20.24 12.90
CA ALA A 88 9.41 -19.11 13.56
C ALA A 88 8.46 -19.71 14.59
N VAL A 89 8.92 -19.85 15.83
CA VAL A 89 8.06 -20.22 16.94
C VAL A 89 6.94 -19.18 16.93
N PRO A 90 5.70 -19.58 16.64
CA PRO A 90 4.59 -18.64 16.68
C PRO A 90 4.47 -18.19 18.13
N ARG A 91 5.01 -17.01 18.44
CA ARG A 91 4.75 -16.38 19.71
C ARG A 91 3.27 -16.08 19.74
N LYS A 92 2.52 -16.87 20.50
CA LYS A 92 1.10 -16.59 20.78
C LYS A 92 1.02 -15.13 21.22
N PRO A 93 0.27 -14.26 20.50
CA PRO A 93 0.09 -12.88 20.92
C PRO A 93 -0.51 -12.94 22.34
N ARG A 94 0.17 -12.35 23.31
CA ARG A 94 -0.38 -12.22 24.64
C ARG A 94 -1.57 -11.27 24.54
N LEU A 95 -2.69 -11.60 25.19
CA LEU A 95 -3.91 -10.76 25.18
C LEU A 95 -3.65 -9.26 25.53
N ARG A 96 -2.54 -8.97 26.19
CA ARG A 96 -2.06 -7.62 26.49
C ARG A 96 -1.49 -6.87 25.28
N ASP A 97 -1.12 -7.56 24.21
CA ASP A 97 -0.51 -6.96 23.00
C ASP A 97 -1.58 -6.38 22.06
N VAL A 98 -2.86 -6.71 22.29
CA VAL A 98 -4.01 -6.26 21.48
C VAL A 98 -4.57 -4.90 21.93
N ALA A 99 -4.23 -4.44 23.13
CA ALA A 99 -4.73 -3.19 23.68
C ALA A 99 -3.76 -2.03 23.43
N HIS A 100 -4.04 -1.19 22.48
CA HIS A 100 -3.56 0.19 22.29
C HIS A 100 -2.08 0.48 22.00
N LYS A 101 -1.14 -0.46 21.93
CA LYS A 101 0.26 -0.18 21.62
C LYS A 101 0.74 -0.56 20.23
N ASP A 102 -0.01 -1.36 19.50
CA ASP A 102 0.30 -1.74 18.12
C ASP A 102 -0.43 -0.87 17.08
N ARG A 103 -0.41 0.44 17.29
CA ARG A 103 -0.59 1.35 16.16
C ARG A 103 0.56 1.06 15.22
N PHE A 104 0.26 0.63 14.01
CA PHE A 104 1.27 0.42 12.98
C PHE A 104 2.17 1.65 12.91
N ARG A 105 3.47 1.46 13.13
CA ARG A 105 4.41 2.57 13.07
C ARG A 105 4.57 2.97 11.61
N MET A 106 4.07 4.12 11.25
CA MET A 106 4.24 4.65 9.89
C MET A 106 5.58 5.35 9.72
N THR A 107 6.10 5.32 8.48
CA THR A 107 7.18 6.23 8.09
C THR A 107 6.66 7.68 8.03
N PRO A 108 7.52 8.70 8.20
CA PRO A 108 7.10 10.09 8.08
C PRO A 108 6.45 10.40 6.73
N ALA A 109 6.95 9.80 5.64
CA ALA A 109 6.40 9.97 4.29
C ALA A 109 4.98 9.39 4.19
N ALA A 110 4.75 8.16 4.67
CA ALA A 110 3.43 7.54 4.66
C ALA A 110 2.42 8.32 5.52
N LYS A 111 2.86 8.79 6.70
CA LYS A 111 2.03 9.65 7.54
C LYS A 111 1.64 10.94 6.83
N LYS A 112 2.61 11.60 6.17
CA LYS A 112 2.36 12.82 5.41
C LYS A 112 1.36 12.61 4.27
N VAL A 113 1.44 11.49 3.54
CA VAL A 113 0.47 11.13 2.48
C VAL A 113 -0.95 11.12 3.03
N LEU A 114 -1.19 10.46 4.16
CA LEU A 114 -2.52 10.42 4.78
C LEU A 114 -2.94 11.80 5.29
N GLU A 115 -2.04 12.56 5.94
CA GLU A 115 -2.33 13.91 6.43
C GLU A 115 -2.69 14.86 5.28
N ASP A 116 -1.98 14.78 4.15
CA ASP A 116 -2.23 15.61 2.97
C ASP A 116 -3.55 15.22 2.27
N ALA A 117 -3.91 13.93 2.28
CA ALA A 117 -5.21 13.46 1.81
C ALA A 117 -6.37 13.96 2.69
N TYR A 118 -6.12 14.13 4.01
CA TYR A 118 -7.11 14.67 4.96
C TYR A 118 -7.28 16.18 4.91
N LYS A 119 -6.41 16.92 4.23
CA LYS A 119 -6.52 18.39 4.16
C LYS A 119 -7.84 18.77 3.47
N PRO A 120 -8.72 19.52 4.16
CA PRO A 120 -10.01 19.86 3.59
C PRO A 120 -9.84 20.75 2.35
N LYS A 121 -10.23 20.22 1.21
CA LYS A 121 -10.45 21.02 0.00
C LYS A 121 -11.82 21.70 0.11
N GLY A 122 -11.90 22.84 0.84
CA GLY A 122 -13.14 23.58 1.04
C GLY A 122 -14.01 23.06 2.22
N HIS A 123 -15.26 23.55 2.34
CA HIS A 123 -16.17 23.30 3.48
C HIS A 123 -16.80 21.91 3.55
N ARG A 124 -16.40 20.95 2.72
CA ARG A 124 -16.88 19.56 2.79
C ARG A 124 -16.02 18.76 3.75
N LYS A 125 -16.63 18.14 4.77
CA LYS A 125 -16.06 17.00 5.49
C LYS A 125 -15.95 15.83 4.51
N LEU A 126 -14.88 15.79 3.74
CA LEU A 126 -14.64 14.71 2.79
C LEU A 126 -14.18 13.48 3.60
N GLN A 127 -14.90 12.41 3.43
CA GLN A 127 -14.38 11.10 3.82
C GLN A 127 -13.24 10.81 2.86
N VAL A 128 -12.03 10.66 3.39
CA VAL A 128 -10.84 10.33 2.57
C VAL A 128 -10.98 8.91 2.05
N THR A 129 -10.93 8.79 0.74
CA THR A 129 -11.14 7.55 -0.02
C THR A 129 -9.85 7.07 -0.69
N GLY A 130 -9.86 5.85 -1.26
CA GLY A 130 -8.73 5.28 -1.98
C GLY A 130 -8.18 6.20 -3.08
N PRO A 131 -9.01 6.75 -3.99
CA PRO A 131 -8.58 7.68 -5.04
C PRO A 131 -7.87 8.93 -4.51
N GLU A 132 -8.32 9.49 -3.39
CA GLU A 132 -7.70 10.70 -2.80
C GLU A 132 -6.32 10.39 -2.20
N VAL A 133 -6.17 9.24 -1.53
CA VAL A 133 -4.86 8.77 -1.05
C VAL A 133 -3.95 8.45 -2.23
N LEU A 134 -4.48 7.81 -3.29
CA LEU A 134 -3.73 7.55 -4.52
C LEU A 134 -3.21 8.85 -5.14
N ALA A 135 -4.02 9.92 -5.20
CA ALA A 135 -3.60 11.19 -5.74
C ALA A 135 -2.36 11.77 -5.03
N GLN A 136 -2.27 11.58 -3.70
CA GLN A 136 -1.09 11.98 -2.92
C GLN A 136 0.12 11.07 -3.19
N ILE A 137 -0.10 9.76 -3.32
CA ILE A 137 0.96 8.79 -3.65
C ILE A 137 1.57 9.12 -5.02
N LEU A 138 0.74 9.41 -6.01
CA LEU A 138 1.19 9.79 -7.36
C LEU A 138 2.04 11.07 -7.39
N ALA A 139 1.98 11.91 -6.36
CA ALA A 139 2.82 13.11 -6.25
C ALA A 139 4.25 12.81 -5.76
N LEU A 140 4.48 11.62 -5.21
CA LEU A 140 5.79 11.20 -4.73
C LEU A 140 6.77 10.99 -5.89
N GLN A 141 8.05 11.18 -5.60
CA GLN A 141 9.14 11.02 -6.57
C GLN A 141 10.18 10.02 -6.02
N PRO A 142 10.91 9.31 -6.89
CA PRO A 142 12.05 8.52 -6.44
C PRO A 142 13.02 9.38 -5.59
N PRO A 143 13.61 8.86 -4.54
CA PRO A 143 13.66 7.43 -4.16
C PRO A 143 12.54 6.94 -3.24
N ASP A 144 11.37 7.59 -3.21
CA ASP A 144 10.26 7.10 -2.39
C ASP A 144 9.80 5.70 -2.84
N PRO A 145 9.58 4.74 -1.91
CA PRO A 145 9.26 3.36 -2.24
C PRO A 145 8.02 3.19 -3.13
N ALA A 146 6.95 3.97 -2.87
CA ALA A 146 5.76 3.91 -3.72
C ALA A 146 6.03 4.43 -5.14
N ALA A 147 6.85 5.49 -5.28
CA ALA A 147 7.21 6.03 -6.59
C ALA A 147 8.08 5.02 -7.38
N VAL A 148 9.00 4.34 -6.71
CA VAL A 148 9.82 3.28 -7.31
C VAL A 148 8.93 2.11 -7.76
N LEU A 149 7.98 1.68 -6.92
CA LEU A 149 7.04 0.61 -7.24
C LEU A 149 6.14 0.97 -8.43
N LEU A 150 5.61 2.19 -8.49
CA LEU A 150 4.84 2.68 -9.64
C LEU A 150 5.67 2.69 -10.93
N GLY A 151 6.96 3.05 -10.83
CA GLY A 151 7.90 2.97 -11.95
C GLY A 151 8.13 1.54 -12.43
N ALA A 152 8.34 0.59 -11.51
CA ALA A 152 8.51 -0.83 -11.82
C ALA A 152 7.26 -1.45 -12.48
N LEU A 153 6.08 -0.96 -12.10
CA LEU A 153 4.80 -1.35 -12.71
C LEU A 153 4.55 -0.70 -14.07
N GLY A 154 5.41 0.20 -14.53
CA GLY A 154 5.24 0.91 -15.80
C GLY A 154 4.07 1.91 -15.78
N VAL A 155 3.63 2.35 -14.60
CA VAL A 155 2.48 3.25 -14.46
C VAL A 155 2.86 4.66 -14.92
N ASN A 156 2.12 5.19 -15.89
CA ASN A 156 2.22 6.59 -16.27
C ASN A 156 1.44 7.47 -15.27
N THR A 157 2.15 8.01 -14.30
CA THR A 157 1.56 8.81 -13.21
C THR A 157 0.82 10.06 -13.71
N ALA A 158 1.25 10.66 -14.83
CA ALA A 158 0.58 11.83 -15.42
C ALA A 158 -0.78 11.47 -16.01
N GLU A 159 -0.85 10.32 -16.69
CA GLU A 159 -2.10 9.78 -17.26
C GLU A 159 -3.09 9.41 -16.16
N VAL A 160 -2.61 8.73 -15.12
CA VAL A 160 -3.46 8.33 -13.97
C VAL A 160 -4.01 9.55 -13.24
N ARG A 161 -3.21 10.60 -13.03
CA ARG A 161 -3.67 11.86 -12.42
C ARG A 161 -4.78 12.51 -13.27
N ARG A 162 -4.66 12.49 -14.59
CA ARG A 162 -5.68 13.00 -15.49
C ARG A 162 -6.99 12.23 -15.34
N ARG A 163 -6.93 10.88 -15.34
CA ARG A 163 -8.11 10.03 -15.15
C ARG A 163 -8.79 10.27 -13.79
N LEU A 164 -8.02 10.46 -12.72
CA LEU A 164 -8.57 10.82 -11.41
C LEU A 164 -9.30 12.16 -11.44
N ALA A 165 -8.74 13.16 -12.13
CA ALA A 165 -9.37 14.49 -12.24
C ALA A 165 -10.66 14.46 -13.09
N ASP A 166 -10.73 13.60 -14.08
CA ASP A 166 -11.91 13.44 -14.95
C ASP A 166 -13.03 12.63 -14.27
N GLY A 167 -12.67 11.69 -13.41
CA GLY A 167 -13.62 10.88 -12.64
C GLY A 167 -14.30 11.61 -11.48
N ASP A 168 -13.79 12.78 -11.08
CA ASP A 168 -14.32 13.64 -10.01
C ASP A 168 -15.38 14.65 -10.52
N ARG A 169 -15.77 14.59 -11.82
CA ARG A 169 -16.81 15.44 -12.45
C ARG A 169 -18.11 14.68 -12.64
#